data_e69f88d4ce016f0a3c3c5d23aebdcc16
#
_entry.id   e69f88d4ce016f0a3c3c5d23aebdcc16
#
_cell.length_a   1.000
_cell.length_b   1.000
_cell.length_c   1.000
_cell.angle_alpha   90.00
_cell.angle_beta   90.00
_cell.angle_gamma   90.00
#
_symmetry.space_group_name_H-M   'P 1'
#
loop_
_entity.id
_entity.type
_entity.pdbx_description
1 polymer ?
#
loop_
_entity_poly.entity_id
_entity_poly.type
_entity_poly.pdbx_seq_one_letter_code
_entity_poly.pdbx_strand_id
1 'polypeptide(L)'
;YLNTDTKQIKFGATYMTMNNTFYKAVNNEIENVVNNHGDVLYTRDPALDPKKQNEQIKDLVSLGIDVLIINPVESSSINKTLKEVKKAGIKIIVVDAPVSDDQITDCTVVSDNYDAGVQCAKDMMQRFDHARIALLEHSKALSAVDRINGFKDTVALNENYQIVGSEDCLGQTELALPALNKIIQQGIDFDVVFCLNDPTALGALASIKENDLEHDVFIYGVDGSPNIKKLLAETKAIVGTSSQSPTSLGKETIKVAYKMLHHKKYKRSIIVPTKLITKENIEEYDITGWQ
;
A
#
# COMPACT_ATOMS: atom_id res chain seq x y z
N TYR A 1 42.49 -20.64 -14.67
CA TYR A 1 41.13 -20.45 -15.21
C TYR A 1 40.13 -21.05 -14.24
N LEU A 2 39.64 -20.26 -13.28
CA LEU A 2 38.53 -20.61 -12.42
C LEU A 2 37.27 -20.13 -13.14
N ASN A 3 36.60 -21.06 -13.82
CA ASN A 3 35.26 -20.84 -14.38
C ASN A 3 34.29 -20.94 -13.19
N THR A 4 34.04 -19.84 -12.50
CA THR A 4 32.92 -19.75 -11.57
C THR A 4 31.68 -19.43 -12.39
N ASP A 5 31.05 -20.45 -12.95
CA ASP A 5 29.66 -20.37 -13.41
C ASP A 5 28.78 -20.09 -12.18
N THR A 6 28.72 -18.82 -11.77
CA THR A 6 27.73 -18.38 -10.81
C THR A 6 26.38 -18.46 -11.49
N LYS A 7 25.57 -19.45 -11.12
CA LYS A 7 24.22 -19.64 -11.61
C LYS A 7 23.44 -18.32 -11.49
N GLN A 8 22.90 -17.83 -12.62
CA GLN A 8 22.02 -16.67 -12.64
C GLN A 8 20.80 -16.93 -11.77
N ILE A 9 20.49 -15.98 -10.86
CA ILE A 9 19.33 -16.05 -10.00
C ILE A 9 18.11 -15.51 -10.73
N LYS A 10 16.97 -16.19 -10.59
CA LYS A 10 15.70 -15.82 -11.20
C LYS A 10 14.72 -15.37 -10.11
N PHE A 11 14.25 -14.13 -10.21
CA PHE A 11 13.23 -13.57 -9.33
C PHE A 11 11.90 -13.51 -10.07
N GLY A 12 10.82 -13.86 -9.41
CA GLY A 12 9.46 -13.55 -9.85
C GLY A 12 8.87 -12.46 -8.98
N ALA A 13 8.18 -11.50 -9.55
CA ALA A 13 7.47 -10.46 -8.81
C ALA A 13 6.06 -10.30 -9.34
N THR A 14 5.10 -10.19 -8.45
CA THR A 14 3.70 -9.90 -8.77
C THR A 14 3.11 -8.95 -7.74
N TYR A 15 2.40 -7.95 -8.23
CA TYR A 15 1.76 -6.90 -7.43
C TYR A 15 0.25 -6.94 -7.67
N MET A 16 -0.56 -6.36 -6.78
CA MET A 16 -2.01 -6.39 -6.97
C MET A 16 -2.44 -5.67 -8.28
N THR A 17 -1.73 -4.61 -8.68
CA THR A 17 -1.91 -3.94 -9.97
C THR A 17 -0.68 -3.10 -10.30
N MET A 18 -0.32 -3.01 -11.58
CA MET A 18 0.70 -2.08 -12.07
C MET A 18 0.11 -0.73 -12.52
N ASN A 19 -1.20 -0.55 -12.40
CA ASN A 19 -1.85 0.72 -12.65
C ASN A 19 -1.61 1.75 -11.53
N ASN A 20 -1.04 1.34 -10.40
CA ASN A 20 -0.61 2.22 -9.32
C ASN A 20 0.89 2.47 -9.43
N THR A 21 1.29 3.76 -9.58
CA THR A 21 2.70 4.17 -9.69
C THR A 21 3.55 3.80 -8.47
N PHE A 22 2.93 3.59 -7.32
CA PHE A 22 3.59 3.10 -6.12
C PHE A 22 4.28 1.75 -6.36
N TYR A 23 3.56 0.78 -6.93
CA TYR A 23 4.12 -0.55 -7.22
C TYR A 23 5.15 -0.51 -8.35
N LYS A 24 5.00 0.40 -9.32
CA LYS A 24 6.04 0.65 -10.33
C LYS A 24 7.33 1.13 -9.68
N ALA A 25 7.25 2.03 -8.70
CA ALA A 25 8.42 2.53 -7.97
C ALA A 25 9.10 1.43 -7.16
N VAL A 26 8.33 0.60 -6.44
CA VAL A 26 8.86 -0.58 -5.72
C VAL A 26 9.58 -1.52 -6.69
N ASN A 27 8.93 -1.88 -7.80
CA ASN A 27 9.47 -2.82 -8.77
C ASN A 27 10.73 -2.29 -9.47
N ASN A 28 10.76 -1.01 -9.81
CA ASN A 28 11.93 -0.38 -10.43
C ASN A 28 13.18 -0.46 -9.53
N GLU A 29 13.00 -0.26 -8.24
CA GLU A 29 14.08 -0.37 -7.26
C GLU A 29 14.64 -1.79 -7.17
N ILE A 30 13.74 -2.78 -7.18
CA ILE A 30 14.10 -4.20 -7.20
C ILE A 30 14.82 -4.55 -8.51
N GLU A 31 14.26 -4.14 -9.65
CA GLU A 31 14.80 -4.43 -10.98
C GLU A 31 16.20 -3.87 -11.17
N ASN A 32 16.44 -2.64 -10.70
CA ASN A 32 17.76 -2.02 -10.78
C ASN A 32 18.82 -2.84 -10.04
N VAL A 33 18.53 -3.33 -8.85
CA VAL A 33 19.46 -4.15 -8.08
C VAL A 33 19.67 -5.51 -8.72
N VAL A 34 18.59 -6.17 -9.17
CA VAL A 34 18.65 -7.47 -9.85
C VAL A 34 19.51 -7.39 -11.11
N ASN A 35 19.27 -6.37 -11.95
CA ASN A 35 20.04 -6.16 -13.18
C ASN A 35 21.52 -5.89 -12.90
N ASN A 36 21.83 -5.10 -11.86
CA ASN A 36 23.22 -4.82 -11.48
C ASN A 36 23.98 -6.07 -11.01
N HIS A 37 23.27 -7.08 -10.52
CA HIS A 37 23.86 -8.38 -10.19
C HIS A 37 23.97 -9.34 -11.39
N GLY A 38 23.44 -8.97 -12.55
CA GLY A 38 23.36 -9.85 -13.72
C GLY A 38 22.31 -10.94 -13.59
N ASP A 39 21.36 -10.78 -12.68
CA ASP A 39 20.26 -11.69 -12.44
C ASP A 39 19.01 -11.30 -13.25
N VAL A 40 17.93 -12.06 -13.15
CA VAL A 40 16.70 -11.86 -13.94
C VAL A 40 15.50 -11.64 -13.05
N LEU A 41 14.66 -10.66 -13.41
CA LEU A 41 13.37 -10.39 -12.78
C LEU A 41 12.25 -10.58 -13.79
N TYR A 42 11.31 -11.46 -13.47
CA TYR A 42 10.03 -11.63 -14.19
C TYR A 42 8.93 -10.95 -13.41
N THR A 43 8.34 -9.89 -13.97
CA THR A 43 7.24 -9.14 -13.35
C THR A 43 5.90 -9.52 -13.97
N ARG A 44 4.84 -9.60 -13.14
CA ARG A 44 3.46 -9.90 -13.56
C ARG A 44 2.50 -8.88 -12.99
N ASP A 45 1.46 -8.59 -13.78
CA ASP A 45 0.35 -7.71 -13.42
C ASP A 45 -0.97 -8.49 -13.45
N PRO A 46 -1.59 -8.82 -12.31
CA PRO A 46 -2.87 -9.50 -12.26
C PRO A 46 -4.06 -8.54 -12.42
N ALA A 47 -3.84 -7.23 -12.48
CA ALA A 47 -4.88 -6.21 -12.64
C ALA A 47 -6.04 -6.37 -11.64
N LEU A 48 -5.73 -6.56 -10.35
CA LEU A 48 -6.68 -6.76 -9.24
C LEU A 48 -7.51 -8.07 -9.30
N ASP A 49 -7.15 -8.98 -10.17
CA ASP A 49 -7.79 -10.29 -10.25
C ASP A 49 -7.02 -11.33 -9.43
N PRO A 50 -7.57 -11.81 -8.29
CA PRO A 50 -6.87 -12.77 -7.43
C PRO A 50 -6.68 -14.14 -8.11
N LYS A 51 -7.60 -14.55 -8.97
CA LYS A 51 -7.48 -15.78 -9.75
C LYS A 51 -6.32 -15.68 -10.75
N LYS A 52 -6.26 -14.57 -11.48
CA LYS A 52 -5.18 -14.29 -12.42
C LYS A 52 -3.82 -14.25 -11.72
N GLN A 53 -3.74 -13.67 -10.51
CA GLN A 53 -2.51 -13.66 -9.73
C GLN A 53 -2.05 -15.08 -9.36
N ASN A 54 -2.96 -15.95 -8.93
CA ASN A 54 -2.65 -17.35 -8.63
C ASN A 54 -2.12 -18.10 -9.87
N GLU A 55 -2.73 -17.90 -11.03
CA GLU A 55 -2.30 -18.50 -12.31
C GLU A 55 -0.91 -17.98 -12.71
N GLN A 56 -0.66 -16.68 -12.61
CA GLN A 56 0.64 -16.07 -12.93
C GLN A 56 1.77 -16.55 -12.02
N ILE A 57 1.49 -16.80 -10.75
CA ILE A 57 2.48 -17.39 -9.82
C ILE A 57 2.87 -18.80 -10.27
N LYS A 58 1.91 -19.61 -10.70
CA LYS A 58 2.20 -20.95 -11.24
C LYS A 58 3.08 -20.89 -12.48
N ASP A 59 2.85 -19.90 -13.36
CA ASP A 59 3.69 -19.65 -14.53
C ASP A 59 5.12 -19.26 -14.11
N LEU A 60 5.26 -18.39 -13.10
CA LEU A 60 6.57 -18.01 -12.58
C LEU A 60 7.32 -19.21 -12.00
N VAL A 61 6.63 -20.09 -11.29
CA VAL A 61 7.22 -21.35 -10.77
C VAL A 61 7.74 -22.21 -11.94
N SER A 62 6.99 -22.32 -13.02
CA SER A 62 7.40 -23.08 -14.21
C SER A 62 8.62 -22.48 -14.92
N LEU A 63 8.89 -21.19 -14.77
CA LEU A 63 10.11 -20.54 -15.25
C LEU A 63 11.35 -20.85 -14.40
N GLY A 64 11.18 -21.54 -13.26
CA GLY A 64 12.28 -21.92 -12.38
C GLY A 64 12.82 -20.76 -11.54
N ILE A 65 11.96 -19.91 -11.03
CA ILE A 65 12.35 -18.83 -10.12
C ILE A 65 12.93 -19.37 -8.81
N ASP A 66 13.89 -18.64 -8.23
CA ASP A 66 14.51 -18.94 -6.95
C ASP A 66 13.82 -18.21 -5.79
N VAL A 67 13.26 -17.03 -6.08
CA VAL A 67 12.56 -16.18 -5.12
C VAL A 67 11.28 -15.64 -5.76
N LEU A 68 10.19 -15.69 -4.99
CA LEU A 68 8.94 -15.00 -5.31
C LEU A 68 8.78 -13.76 -4.42
N ILE A 69 8.60 -12.60 -5.05
CA ILE A 69 8.23 -11.34 -4.40
C ILE A 69 6.76 -11.10 -4.71
N ILE A 70 5.92 -11.03 -3.68
CA ILE A 70 4.48 -10.94 -3.84
C ILE A 70 3.87 -9.80 -3.04
N ASN A 71 3.07 -8.98 -3.72
CA ASN A 71 2.07 -8.11 -3.13
C ASN A 71 0.69 -8.70 -3.48
N PRO A 72 -0.04 -9.28 -2.51
CA PRO A 72 -1.25 -10.04 -2.81
C PRO A 72 -2.43 -9.13 -3.17
N VAL A 73 -3.21 -9.54 -4.16
CA VAL A 73 -4.52 -8.92 -4.47
C VAL A 73 -5.48 -9.11 -3.30
N GLU A 74 -5.50 -10.30 -2.74
CA GLU A 74 -6.26 -10.65 -1.53
C GLU A 74 -5.38 -11.42 -0.56
N SER A 75 -5.50 -11.11 0.73
CA SER A 75 -4.63 -11.65 1.78
C SER A 75 -4.77 -13.15 2.00
N SER A 76 -5.94 -13.75 1.74
CA SER A 76 -6.24 -15.15 2.05
C SER A 76 -6.31 -16.05 0.83
N SER A 77 -6.80 -15.58 -0.31
CA SER A 77 -6.97 -16.40 -1.53
C SER A 77 -5.65 -16.89 -2.12
N ILE A 78 -4.54 -16.30 -1.72
CA ILE A 78 -3.19 -16.62 -2.19
C ILE A 78 -2.53 -17.77 -1.42
N ASN A 79 -3.02 -18.10 -0.22
CA ASN A 79 -2.33 -19.02 0.71
C ASN A 79 -2.08 -20.39 0.13
N LYS A 80 -3.05 -20.98 -0.58
CA LYS A 80 -2.91 -22.30 -1.20
C LYS A 80 -1.77 -22.31 -2.22
N THR A 81 -1.72 -21.31 -3.08
CA THR A 81 -0.67 -21.18 -4.10
C THR A 81 0.69 -20.96 -3.46
N LEU A 82 0.79 -20.15 -2.41
CA LEU A 82 2.06 -19.93 -1.70
C LEU A 82 2.58 -21.19 -1.01
N LYS A 83 1.70 -22.07 -0.51
CA LYS A 83 2.10 -23.39 0.02
C LYS A 83 2.75 -24.24 -1.07
N GLU A 84 2.24 -24.22 -2.29
CA GLU A 84 2.83 -24.94 -3.44
C GLU A 84 4.18 -24.34 -3.83
N VAL A 85 4.31 -23.00 -3.81
CA VAL A 85 5.59 -22.30 -4.06
C VAL A 85 6.64 -22.71 -3.03
N LYS A 86 6.28 -22.74 -1.76
CA LYS A 86 7.18 -23.16 -0.68
C LYS A 86 7.64 -24.62 -0.84
N LYS A 87 6.73 -25.53 -1.20
CA LYS A 87 7.05 -26.94 -1.49
C LYS A 87 8.05 -27.09 -2.64
N ALA A 88 8.02 -26.17 -3.61
CA ALA A 88 8.97 -26.15 -4.71
C ALA A 88 10.37 -25.64 -4.30
N GLY A 89 10.58 -25.27 -3.03
CA GLY A 89 11.86 -24.76 -2.52
C GLY A 89 12.13 -23.30 -2.84
N ILE A 90 11.14 -22.57 -3.29
CA ILE A 90 11.24 -21.13 -3.64
C ILE A 90 11.07 -20.29 -2.39
N LYS A 91 11.93 -19.28 -2.20
CA LYS A 91 11.80 -18.30 -1.11
C LYS A 91 10.66 -17.34 -1.41
N ILE A 92 9.90 -16.97 -0.39
CA ILE A 92 8.72 -16.09 -0.50
C ILE A 92 8.92 -14.85 0.33
N ILE A 93 8.91 -13.69 -0.33
CA ILE A 93 8.95 -12.38 0.31
C ILE A 93 7.66 -11.64 -0.03
N VAL A 94 6.92 -11.25 0.98
CA VAL A 94 5.72 -10.45 0.85
C VAL A 94 6.09 -8.97 1.00
N VAL A 95 5.59 -8.13 0.11
CA VAL A 95 5.85 -6.68 0.13
C VAL A 95 4.55 -5.89 0.17
N ASP A 96 4.56 -4.83 0.98
CA ASP A 96 3.51 -3.82 1.11
C ASP A 96 2.23 -4.28 1.81
N ALA A 97 1.58 -5.34 1.35
CA ALA A 97 0.37 -5.88 1.96
C ALA A 97 0.60 -7.32 2.45
N PRO A 98 0.41 -7.63 3.74
CA PRO A 98 0.61 -8.96 4.26
C PRO A 98 -0.35 -10.00 3.70
N VAL A 99 0.08 -11.27 3.72
CA VAL A 99 -0.83 -12.43 3.54
C VAL A 99 -1.43 -12.83 4.87
N SER A 100 -2.57 -13.51 4.87
CA SER A 100 -3.26 -13.91 6.11
C SER A 100 -2.55 -15.03 6.87
N ASP A 101 -1.77 -15.88 6.19
CA ASP A 101 -0.96 -16.93 6.80
C ASP A 101 0.55 -16.63 6.60
N ASP A 102 1.13 -15.90 7.54
CA ASP A 102 2.52 -15.48 7.49
C ASP A 102 3.52 -16.63 7.77
N GLN A 103 3.04 -17.79 8.26
CA GLN A 103 3.88 -18.95 8.48
C GLN A 103 4.38 -19.58 7.17
N ILE A 104 3.69 -19.34 6.06
CA ILE A 104 4.06 -19.83 4.74
C ILE A 104 5.24 -19.04 4.16
N THR A 105 5.40 -17.78 4.57
CA THR A 105 6.36 -16.84 3.98
C THR A 105 7.69 -16.80 4.73
N ASP A 106 8.74 -16.38 4.04
CA ASP A 106 10.07 -16.25 4.63
C ASP A 106 10.29 -14.85 5.22
N CYS A 107 9.74 -13.83 4.62
CA CYS A 107 9.82 -12.45 5.10
C CYS A 107 8.63 -11.62 4.62
N THR A 108 8.22 -10.66 5.44
CA THR A 108 7.22 -9.62 5.09
C THR A 108 7.85 -8.25 5.29
N VAL A 109 7.81 -7.42 4.24
CA VAL A 109 8.34 -6.05 4.22
C VAL A 109 7.18 -5.10 4.00
N VAL A 110 6.82 -4.32 5.01
CA VAL A 110 5.65 -3.44 4.99
C VAL A 110 5.95 -2.10 5.61
N SER A 111 5.18 -1.08 5.25
CA SER A 111 5.13 0.18 5.99
C SER A 111 4.41 -0.03 7.32
N ASP A 112 4.64 0.88 8.28
CA ASP A 112 3.86 0.91 9.52
C ASP A 112 2.45 1.44 9.23
N ASN A 113 1.62 0.55 8.69
CA ASN A 113 0.28 0.87 8.22
C ASN A 113 -0.66 1.28 9.35
N TYR A 114 -0.54 0.66 10.53
CA TYR A 114 -1.33 1.03 11.69
C TYR A 114 -1.00 2.45 12.14
N ASP A 115 0.29 2.77 12.27
CA ASP A 115 0.74 4.11 12.65
C ASP A 115 0.39 5.18 11.60
N ALA A 116 0.34 4.82 10.32
CA ALA A 116 -0.14 5.73 9.27
C ALA A 116 -1.57 6.23 9.55
N GLY A 117 -2.46 5.33 9.96
CA GLY A 117 -3.81 5.69 10.39
C GLY A 117 -3.84 6.51 11.67
N VAL A 118 -3.01 6.14 12.65
CA VAL A 118 -2.86 6.87 13.92
C VAL A 118 -2.42 8.31 13.67
N GLN A 119 -1.42 8.53 12.82
CA GLN A 119 -0.91 9.87 12.50
C GLN A 119 -1.99 10.77 11.87
N CYS A 120 -2.78 10.24 10.93
CA CYS A 120 -3.89 10.98 10.33
C CYS A 120 -4.96 11.35 11.37
N ALA A 121 -5.33 10.41 12.24
CA ALA A 121 -6.33 10.65 13.28
C ALA A 121 -5.86 11.70 14.30
N LYS A 122 -4.61 11.63 14.73
CA LYS A 122 -4.03 12.62 15.67
C LYS A 122 -3.97 14.02 15.07
N ASP A 123 -3.57 14.15 13.83
CA ASP A 123 -3.54 15.45 13.14
C ASP A 123 -4.96 16.02 12.99
N MET A 124 -5.93 15.19 12.62
CA MET A 124 -7.34 15.59 12.55
C MET A 124 -7.85 16.09 13.89
N MET A 125 -7.57 15.38 14.97
CA MET A 125 -8.00 15.76 16.33
C MET A 125 -7.32 17.06 16.83
N GLN A 126 -6.15 17.40 16.32
CA GLN A 126 -5.49 18.67 16.61
C GLN A 126 -6.09 19.85 15.83
N ARG A 127 -6.62 19.58 14.63
CA ARG A 127 -7.19 20.61 13.75
C ARG A 127 -8.66 20.92 14.01
N PHE A 128 -9.41 19.91 14.44
CA PHE A 128 -10.86 19.98 14.61
C PHE A 128 -11.24 19.55 16.03
N ASP A 129 -12.04 20.38 16.71
CA ASP A 129 -12.52 20.05 18.07
C ASP A 129 -13.52 18.89 18.07
N HIS A 130 -14.18 18.65 16.95
CA HIS A 130 -15.09 17.55 16.70
C HIS A 130 -15.14 17.22 15.21
N ALA A 131 -15.49 16.00 14.86
CA ALA A 131 -15.68 15.60 13.48
C ALA A 131 -16.60 14.38 13.34
N ARG A 132 -17.42 14.37 12.30
CA ARG A 132 -18.11 13.20 11.78
C ARG A 132 -17.31 12.67 10.59
N ILE A 133 -16.97 11.41 10.63
CA ILE A 133 -15.94 10.83 9.76
C ILE A 133 -16.55 9.75 8.87
N ALA A 134 -16.32 9.87 7.58
CA ALA A 134 -16.56 8.81 6.60
C ALA A 134 -15.24 8.08 6.32
N LEU A 135 -15.30 6.76 6.19
CA LEU A 135 -14.17 5.91 5.86
C LEU A 135 -14.33 5.33 4.45
N LEU A 136 -13.26 5.36 3.67
CA LEU A 136 -13.17 4.62 2.42
C LEU A 136 -12.11 3.53 2.57
N GLU A 137 -12.54 2.27 2.45
CA GLU A 137 -11.83 1.09 2.90
C GLU A 137 -11.46 0.13 1.76
N HIS A 138 -10.60 -0.82 2.09
CA HIS A 138 -10.32 -2.02 1.28
C HIS A 138 -10.18 -3.22 2.22
N SER A 139 -11.29 -3.90 2.49
CA SER A 139 -11.39 -4.95 3.51
C SER A 139 -10.57 -6.22 3.22
N LYS A 140 -10.20 -6.45 1.96
CA LYS A 140 -9.43 -7.63 1.54
C LYS A 140 -7.91 -7.43 1.49
N ALA A 141 -7.44 -6.22 1.78
CA ALA A 141 -6.01 -5.90 1.87
C ALA A 141 -5.66 -5.56 3.33
N LEU A 142 -4.83 -6.39 3.97
CA LEU A 142 -4.50 -6.22 5.40
C LEU A 142 -3.78 -4.91 5.69
N SER A 143 -2.97 -4.39 4.76
CA SER A 143 -2.36 -3.07 4.89
C SER A 143 -3.42 -1.96 5.03
N ALA A 144 -4.48 -2.02 4.23
CA ALA A 144 -5.58 -1.07 4.31
C ALA A 144 -6.40 -1.26 5.60
N VAL A 145 -6.65 -2.50 6.01
CA VAL A 145 -7.32 -2.82 7.29
C VAL A 145 -6.54 -2.24 8.46
N ASP A 146 -5.22 -2.37 8.49
CA ASP A 146 -4.37 -1.82 9.55
C ASP A 146 -4.44 -0.28 9.60
N ARG A 147 -4.43 0.39 8.46
CA ARG A 147 -4.59 1.86 8.38
C ARG A 147 -5.91 2.32 8.98
N ILE A 148 -6.99 1.66 8.58
CA ILE A 148 -8.34 1.94 9.08
C ILE A 148 -8.42 1.67 10.59
N ASN A 149 -7.88 0.56 11.07
CA ASN A 149 -7.87 0.23 12.50
C ASN A 149 -7.05 1.24 13.31
N GLY A 150 -5.90 1.67 12.83
CA GLY A 150 -5.09 2.70 13.49
C GLY A 150 -5.85 4.01 13.65
N PHE A 151 -6.57 4.42 12.62
CA PHE A 151 -7.43 5.60 12.67
C PHE A 151 -8.61 5.42 13.65
N LYS A 152 -9.37 4.33 13.52
CA LYS A 152 -10.54 4.01 14.36
C LYS A 152 -10.17 3.93 15.84
N ASP A 153 -9.11 3.21 16.16
CA ASP A 153 -8.67 3.03 17.55
C ASP A 153 -8.24 4.35 18.19
N THR A 154 -7.64 5.25 17.42
CA THR A 154 -7.22 6.56 17.90
C THR A 154 -8.39 7.46 18.23
N VAL A 155 -9.45 7.45 17.42
CA VAL A 155 -10.65 8.29 17.67
C VAL A 155 -11.64 7.67 18.63
N ALA A 156 -11.59 6.36 18.86
CA ALA A 156 -12.58 5.61 19.63
C ALA A 156 -12.74 6.08 21.09
N LEU A 157 -11.70 6.69 21.67
CA LEU A 157 -11.68 7.13 23.07
C LEU A 157 -12.24 8.55 23.26
N ASN A 158 -12.67 9.23 22.20
CA ASN A 158 -13.16 10.60 22.28
C ASN A 158 -14.49 10.74 21.53
N GLU A 159 -15.55 11.00 22.28
CA GLU A 159 -16.94 11.12 21.78
C GLU A 159 -17.14 12.27 20.78
N ASN A 160 -16.24 13.25 20.73
CA ASN A 160 -16.29 14.34 19.77
C ASN A 160 -15.99 13.87 18.32
N TYR A 161 -15.45 12.67 18.15
CA TYR A 161 -15.09 12.13 16.84
C TYR A 161 -15.85 10.83 16.61
N GLN A 162 -16.74 10.84 15.61
CA GLN A 162 -17.61 9.71 15.33
C GLN A 162 -17.49 9.25 13.88
N ILE A 163 -17.37 7.95 13.69
CA ILE A 163 -17.43 7.34 12.36
C ILE A 163 -18.90 7.14 12.01
N VAL A 164 -19.36 7.85 10.98
CA VAL A 164 -20.77 7.90 10.58
C VAL A 164 -21.08 7.13 9.31
N GLY A 165 -20.08 6.74 8.54
CA GLY A 165 -20.25 5.97 7.32
C GLY A 165 -18.96 5.31 6.87
N SER A 166 -19.09 4.25 6.09
CA SER A 166 -17.97 3.47 5.57
C SER A 166 -18.39 2.75 4.29
N GLU A 167 -17.53 2.77 3.29
CA GLU A 167 -17.70 2.03 2.03
C GLU A 167 -16.37 1.43 1.58
N ASP A 168 -16.42 0.22 1.03
CA ASP A 168 -15.28 -0.42 0.39
C ASP A 168 -15.11 0.08 -1.06
N CYS A 169 -13.89 0.38 -1.47
CA CYS A 169 -13.60 0.89 -2.82
C CYS A 169 -12.34 0.27 -3.44
N LEU A 170 -11.83 -0.82 -2.89
CA LEU A 170 -10.68 -1.58 -3.41
C LEU A 170 -9.41 -0.73 -3.62
N GLY A 171 -9.32 0.43 -2.96
CA GLY A 171 -8.17 1.34 -3.10
C GLY A 171 -8.04 2.01 -4.48
N GLN A 172 -9.13 2.08 -5.27
CA GLN A 172 -9.14 2.60 -6.64
C GLN A 172 -9.88 3.93 -6.73
N THR A 173 -9.30 4.89 -7.44
CA THR A 173 -9.86 6.23 -7.66
C THR A 173 -11.28 6.16 -8.25
N GLU A 174 -11.47 5.37 -9.28
CA GLU A 174 -12.74 5.22 -10.00
C GLU A 174 -13.85 4.54 -9.18
N LEU A 175 -13.47 3.79 -8.14
CA LEU A 175 -14.44 3.17 -7.23
C LEU A 175 -14.68 4.02 -5.97
N ALA A 176 -13.74 4.87 -5.61
CA ALA A 176 -13.87 5.76 -4.46
C ALA A 176 -14.91 6.86 -4.67
N LEU A 177 -14.99 7.42 -5.86
CA LEU A 177 -15.99 8.44 -6.21
C LEU A 177 -17.43 7.93 -6.00
N PRO A 178 -17.89 6.82 -6.63
CA PRO A 178 -19.22 6.31 -6.38
C PRO A 178 -19.43 5.81 -4.95
N ALA A 179 -18.40 5.31 -4.28
CA ALA A 179 -18.48 4.89 -2.88
C ALA A 179 -18.82 6.06 -1.94
N LEU A 180 -18.14 7.20 -2.09
CA LEU A 180 -18.45 8.39 -1.29
C LEU A 180 -19.79 9.00 -1.69
N ASN A 181 -20.14 9.03 -2.98
CA ASN A 181 -21.44 9.46 -3.46
C ASN A 181 -22.58 8.65 -2.81
N LYS A 182 -22.39 7.35 -2.59
CA LYS A 182 -23.35 6.50 -1.91
C LYS A 182 -23.60 6.95 -0.47
N ILE A 183 -22.55 7.31 0.28
CA ILE A 183 -22.67 7.85 1.64
C ILE A 183 -23.45 9.19 1.62
N ILE A 184 -23.14 10.07 0.68
CA ILE A 184 -23.83 11.35 0.49
C ILE A 184 -25.30 11.15 0.18
N GLN A 185 -25.63 10.23 -0.73
CA GLN A 185 -27.01 9.92 -1.14
C GLN A 185 -27.84 9.30 -0.02
N GLN A 186 -27.21 8.67 0.97
CA GLN A 186 -27.89 8.17 2.17
C GLN A 186 -28.30 9.29 3.14
N GLY A 187 -27.95 10.53 2.85
CA GLY A 187 -28.22 11.69 3.71
C GLY A 187 -27.34 11.76 4.95
N ILE A 188 -26.17 11.09 4.92
CA ILE A 188 -25.21 11.09 6.01
C ILE A 188 -24.33 12.33 5.88
N ASP A 189 -24.36 13.21 6.89
CA ASP A 189 -23.47 14.34 6.99
C ASP A 189 -22.12 13.92 7.59
N PHE A 190 -21.02 14.39 6.99
CA PHE A 190 -19.67 14.17 7.47
C PHE A 190 -18.78 15.38 7.22
N ASP A 191 -17.74 15.54 8.03
CA ASP A 191 -16.81 16.67 7.98
C ASP A 191 -15.44 16.24 7.45
N VAL A 192 -15.08 14.95 7.66
CA VAL A 192 -13.79 14.39 7.31
C VAL A 192 -13.97 13.04 6.60
N VAL A 193 -13.16 12.80 5.58
CA VAL A 193 -13.02 11.50 4.94
C VAL A 193 -11.60 10.98 5.19
N PHE A 194 -11.48 9.82 5.81
CA PHE A 194 -10.22 9.09 5.88
C PHE A 194 -10.20 8.01 4.79
N CYS A 195 -9.21 8.10 3.93
CA CYS A 195 -9.03 7.22 2.79
C CYS A 195 -7.84 6.30 3.01
N LEU A 196 -8.02 5.02 2.72
CA LEU A 196 -6.97 4.00 2.91
C LEU A 196 -5.69 4.28 2.13
N ASN A 197 -5.79 5.01 1.01
CA ASN A 197 -4.65 5.40 0.18
C ASN A 197 -4.93 6.68 -0.61
N ASP A 198 -3.91 7.21 -1.29
CA ASP A 198 -4.03 8.43 -2.08
C ASP A 198 -4.91 8.30 -3.34
N PRO A 199 -4.89 7.20 -4.10
CA PRO A 199 -5.85 7.01 -5.19
C PRO A 199 -7.30 7.14 -4.73
N THR A 200 -7.63 6.60 -3.56
CA THR A 200 -8.94 6.74 -2.93
C THR A 200 -9.23 8.19 -2.55
N ALA A 201 -8.25 8.91 -2.03
CA ALA A 201 -8.38 10.34 -1.70
C ALA A 201 -8.68 11.20 -2.94
N LEU A 202 -8.10 10.88 -4.10
CA LEU A 202 -8.42 11.54 -5.36
C LEU A 202 -9.88 11.33 -5.77
N GLY A 203 -10.39 10.12 -5.64
CA GLY A 203 -11.80 9.83 -5.89
C GLY A 203 -12.75 10.52 -4.91
N ALA A 204 -12.36 10.59 -3.64
CA ALA A 204 -13.10 11.34 -2.62
C ALA A 204 -13.15 12.83 -2.94
N LEU A 205 -12.03 13.41 -3.38
CA LEU A 205 -11.99 14.82 -3.80
C LEU A 205 -12.93 15.09 -4.97
N ALA A 206 -12.95 14.22 -5.97
CA ALA A 206 -13.87 14.33 -7.09
C ALA A 206 -15.33 14.28 -6.62
N SER A 207 -15.67 13.37 -5.72
CA SER A 207 -17.02 13.24 -5.16
C SER A 207 -17.47 14.50 -4.42
N ILE A 208 -16.64 15.04 -3.52
CA ILE A 208 -17.02 16.25 -2.77
C ILE A 208 -17.15 17.48 -3.69
N LYS A 209 -16.35 17.57 -4.76
CA LYS A 209 -16.49 18.64 -5.76
C LYS A 209 -17.79 18.51 -6.56
N GLU A 210 -18.16 17.31 -6.98
CA GLU A 210 -19.44 17.07 -7.67
C GLU A 210 -20.67 17.43 -6.82
N ASN A 211 -20.53 17.38 -5.50
CA ASN A 211 -21.60 17.66 -4.54
C ASN A 211 -21.47 19.03 -3.84
N ASP A 212 -20.61 19.90 -4.35
CA ASP A 212 -20.36 21.25 -3.80
C ASP A 212 -19.96 21.24 -2.30
N LEU A 213 -19.19 20.24 -1.87
CA LEU A 213 -18.75 20.03 -0.49
C LEU A 213 -17.26 20.35 -0.26
N GLU A 214 -16.52 20.80 -1.26
CA GLU A 214 -15.06 21.01 -1.18
C GLU A 214 -14.62 22.08 -0.18
N HIS A 215 -15.53 22.90 0.31
CA HIS A 215 -15.26 23.93 1.34
C HIS A 215 -15.57 23.45 2.76
N ASP A 216 -16.32 22.35 2.90
CA ASP A 216 -16.87 21.86 4.18
C ASP A 216 -16.32 20.49 4.58
N VAL A 217 -15.70 19.75 3.66
CA VAL A 217 -15.19 18.40 3.89
C VAL A 217 -13.68 18.35 3.68
N PHE A 218 -12.99 17.68 4.59
CA PHE A 218 -11.53 17.54 4.61
C PHE A 218 -11.12 16.07 4.44
N ILE A 219 -10.06 15.84 3.68
CA ILE A 219 -9.65 14.51 3.25
C ILE A 219 -8.24 14.22 3.73
N TYR A 220 -8.05 13.02 4.29
CA TYR A 220 -6.77 12.41 4.60
C TYR A 220 -6.55 11.17 3.73
N GLY A 221 -5.33 10.96 3.31
CA GLY A 221 -4.89 9.77 2.57
C GLY A 221 -3.67 9.11 3.19
N VAL A 222 -3.16 8.12 2.50
CA VAL A 222 -1.91 7.42 2.81
C VAL A 222 -1.20 7.16 1.49
N ASP A 223 0.06 7.39 1.42
CA ASP A 223 1.10 7.07 0.44
C ASP A 223 2.12 8.19 0.30
N GLY A 224 1.72 9.47 0.34
CA GLY A 224 2.58 10.58 -0.03
C GLY A 224 2.84 10.62 -1.53
N SER A 225 1.83 10.31 -2.34
CA SER A 225 1.97 10.29 -3.80
C SER A 225 2.23 11.68 -4.38
N PRO A 226 2.91 11.79 -5.54
CA PRO A 226 3.13 13.07 -6.20
C PRO A 226 1.83 13.86 -6.43
N ASN A 227 0.77 13.18 -6.86
CA ASN A 227 -0.53 13.80 -7.11
C ASN A 227 -1.13 14.44 -5.86
N ILE A 228 -1.11 13.72 -4.73
CA ILE A 228 -1.66 14.25 -3.47
C ILE A 228 -0.76 15.36 -2.89
N LYS A 229 0.56 15.21 -2.98
CA LYS A 229 1.48 16.27 -2.53
C LYS A 229 1.24 17.57 -3.26
N LYS A 230 1.00 17.51 -4.57
CA LYS A 230 0.64 18.70 -5.37
C LYS A 230 -0.68 19.31 -4.88
N LEU A 231 -1.70 18.49 -4.65
CA LEU A 231 -3.01 18.94 -4.18
C LEU A 231 -2.98 19.51 -2.75
N LEU A 232 -2.10 19.03 -1.89
CA LEU A 232 -1.85 19.63 -0.56
C LEU A 232 -1.48 21.11 -0.65
N ALA A 233 -0.71 21.48 -1.67
CA ALA A 233 -0.31 22.86 -1.91
C ALA A 233 -1.44 23.71 -2.55
N GLU A 234 -2.32 23.10 -3.34
CA GLU A 234 -3.29 23.77 -4.20
C GLU A 234 -4.70 23.87 -3.62
N THR A 235 -5.12 22.93 -2.76
CA THR A 235 -6.48 22.88 -2.22
C THR A 235 -6.51 22.77 -0.69
N LYS A 236 -7.56 23.34 -0.08
CA LYS A 236 -7.80 23.20 1.36
C LYS A 236 -8.46 21.86 1.72
N ALA A 237 -9.10 21.20 0.76
CA ALA A 237 -9.82 19.94 1.00
C ALA A 237 -8.89 18.78 1.36
N ILE A 238 -7.72 18.69 0.71
CA ILE A 238 -6.70 17.71 1.10
C ILE A 238 -5.87 18.27 2.24
N VAL A 239 -5.91 17.59 3.39
CA VAL A 239 -5.28 18.06 4.64
C VAL A 239 -3.96 17.36 4.91
N GLY A 240 -3.88 16.07 4.66
CA GLY A 240 -2.69 15.29 4.91
C GLY A 240 -2.68 13.93 4.23
N THR A 241 -1.48 13.38 4.10
CA THR A 241 -1.24 12.02 3.65
C THR A 241 -0.09 11.42 4.45
N SER A 242 -0.30 10.25 5.06
CA SER A 242 0.80 9.52 5.70
C SER A 242 1.67 8.89 4.62
N SER A 243 2.91 9.38 4.49
CA SER A 243 3.78 8.97 3.39
C SER A 243 4.39 7.60 3.62
N GLN A 244 4.38 6.79 2.59
CA GLN A 244 5.18 5.59 2.44
C GLN A 244 6.41 5.90 1.60
N SER A 245 7.45 5.05 1.71
CA SER A 245 8.61 5.07 0.83
C SER A 245 8.65 3.82 -0.03
N PRO A 246 8.12 3.84 -1.25
CA PRO A 246 8.21 2.69 -2.17
C PRO A 246 9.66 2.34 -2.51
N THR A 247 10.54 3.34 -2.56
CA THR A 247 11.99 3.15 -2.74
C THR A 247 12.58 2.33 -1.59
N SER A 248 12.29 2.69 -0.33
CA SER A 248 12.77 1.93 0.84
C SER A 248 12.17 0.52 0.89
N LEU A 249 10.89 0.36 0.57
CA LEU A 249 10.25 -0.97 0.49
C LEU A 249 10.94 -1.86 -0.55
N GLY A 250 11.22 -1.33 -1.72
CA GLY A 250 11.95 -2.05 -2.77
C GLY A 250 13.37 -2.43 -2.36
N LYS A 251 14.12 -1.49 -1.79
CA LYS A 251 15.49 -1.71 -1.30
C LYS A 251 15.56 -2.78 -0.21
N GLU A 252 14.69 -2.71 0.79
CA GLU A 252 14.65 -3.70 1.87
C GLU A 252 14.24 -5.08 1.37
N THR A 253 13.27 -5.13 0.44
CA THR A 253 12.82 -6.39 -0.17
C THR A 253 13.94 -7.11 -0.89
N ILE A 254 14.65 -6.43 -1.79
CA ILE A 254 15.72 -7.09 -2.57
C ILE A 254 16.95 -7.38 -1.73
N LYS A 255 17.25 -6.54 -0.75
CA LYS A 255 18.33 -6.77 0.21
C LYS A 255 18.12 -8.03 1.02
N VAL A 256 16.90 -8.25 1.54
CA VAL A 256 16.59 -9.46 2.30
C VAL A 256 16.60 -10.70 1.42
N ALA A 257 16.17 -10.59 0.15
CA ALA A 257 16.21 -11.67 -0.82
C ALA A 257 17.65 -12.19 -1.02
N TYR A 258 18.60 -11.31 -1.26
CA TYR A 258 20.01 -11.70 -1.40
C TYR A 258 20.60 -12.25 -0.11
N LYS A 259 20.22 -11.72 1.06
CA LYS A 259 20.61 -12.31 2.35
C LYS A 259 20.16 -13.77 2.49
N MET A 260 18.92 -14.06 2.12
CA MET A 260 18.37 -15.43 2.14
C MET A 260 19.16 -16.38 1.22
N LEU A 261 19.41 -15.93 -0.02
CA LEU A 261 20.14 -16.71 -1.03
C LEU A 261 21.60 -17.00 -0.64
N HIS A 262 22.21 -16.09 0.12
CA HIS A 262 23.57 -16.25 0.66
C HIS A 262 23.60 -16.83 2.08
N HIS A 263 22.49 -17.39 2.57
CA HIS A 263 22.37 -18.03 3.91
C HIS A 263 22.78 -17.09 5.05
N LYS A 264 22.61 -15.79 4.90
CA LYS A 264 22.85 -14.78 5.93
C LYS A 264 21.64 -14.60 6.84
N LYS A 265 21.86 -14.18 8.07
CA LYS A 265 20.77 -13.83 8.99
C LYS A 265 19.92 -12.68 8.44
N TYR A 266 18.61 -12.82 8.56
CA TYR A 266 17.62 -11.80 8.20
C TYR A 266 16.45 -11.78 9.19
N LYS A 267 15.71 -10.69 9.19
CA LYS A 267 14.47 -10.57 9.97
C LYS A 267 13.29 -11.07 9.13
N ARG A 268 12.37 -11.81 9.76
CA ARG A 268 11.14 -12.28 9.10
C ARG A 268 10.10 -11.18 8.90
N SER A 269 10.19 -10.09 9.64
CA SER A 269 9.32 -8.92 9.53
C SER A 269 10.18 -7.67 9.52
N ILE A 270 10.00 -6.84 8.48
CA ILE A 270 10.65 -5.55 8.31
C ILE A 270 9.56 -4.50 8.18
N ILE A 271 9.53 -3.57 9.13
CA ILE A 271 8.54 -2.48 9.18
C ILE A 271 9.26 -1.18 8.85
N VAL A 272 8.81 -0.51 7.78
CA VAL A 272 9.34 0.78 7.34
C VAL A 272 8.46 1.89 7.90
N PRO A 273 9.01 2.87 8.65
CA PRO A 273 8.23 3.96 9.21
C PRO A 273 7.51 4.78 8.15
N THR A 274 6.36 5.34 8.52
CA THR A 274 5.62 6.33 7.74
C THR A 274 5.73 7.72 8.38
N LYS A 275 5.50 8.77 7.60
CA LYS A 275 5.52 10.15 8.09
C LYS A 275 4.39 10.95 7.46
N LEU A 276 3.60 11.62 8.30
CA LEU A 276 2.51 12.46 7.82
C LEU A 276 3.06 13.70 7.10
N ILE A 277 2.58 13.91 5.88
CA ILE A 277 2.83 15.12 5.09
C ILE A 277 1.57 15.98 5.13
N THR A 278 1.74 17.23 5.51
CA THR A 278 0.71 18.26 5.53
C THR A 278 1.22 19.53 4.86
N LYS A 279 0.41 20.57 4.79
CA LYS A 279 0.84 21.90 4.29
C LYS A 279 2.03 22.47 5.03
N GLU A 280 2.13 22.16 6.33
CA GLU A 280 3.15 22.71 7.20
C GLU A 280 4.55 22.16 6.93
N ASN A 281 4.65 20.95 6.34
CA ASN A 281 5.93 20.31 6.06
C ASN A 281 6.14 19.87 4.60
N ILE A 282 5.21 20.20 3.71
CA ILE A 282 5.28 19.81 2.29
C ILE A 282 6.56 20.27 1.60
N GLU A 283 7.14 21.40 2.02
CA GLU A 283 8.37 21.93 1.45
C GLU A 283 9.60 21.05 1.69
N GLU A 284 9.53 20.13 2.66
CA GLU A 284 10.59 19.15 2.93
C GLU A 284 10.61 18.00 1.93
N TYR A 285 9.60 17.90 1.04
CA TYR A 285 9.41 16.76 0.14
C TYR A 285 9.44 17.17 -1.32
N ASP A 286 9.91 16.26 -2.17
CA ASP A 286 9.74 16.39 -3.62
C ASP A 286 8.27 16.11 -4.00
N ILE A 287 7.60 17.13 -4.53
CA ILE A 287 6.20 17.00 -4.97
C ILE A 287 6.05 16.34 -6.35
N THR A 288 7.14 16.10 -7.05
CA THR A 288 7.15 15.51 -8.40
C THR A 288 7.46 14.01 -8.42
N GLY A 289 7.98 13.48 -7.34
CA GLY A 289 8.39 12.10 -7.20
C GLY A 289 7.92 11.45 -5.89
N TRP A 290 8.39 10.23 -5.67
CA TRP A 290 8.21 9.50 -4.41
C TRP A 290 9.36 9.80 -3.44
N GLN A 291 9.14 9.53 -2.17
CA GLN A 291 10.12 9.63 -1.08
C GLN A 291 10.65 8.28 -0.64
#